data_64844652f160f363bbbd75a52c57f00c
#
_entry.id   64844652f160f363bbbd75a52c57f00c
#
_cell.length_a   1.000
_cell.length_b   1.000
_cell.length_c   1.000
_cell.angle_alpha   90.00
_cell.angle_beta   90.00
_cell.angle_gamma   90.00
#
_symmetry.space_group_name_H-M   'P 1'
#
loop_
_entity.id
_entity.type
_entity.pdbx_description
1 polymer ?
#
loop_
_entity_poly.entity_id
_entity_poly.type
_entity_poly.pdbx_seq_one_letter_code
_entity_poly.pdbx_strand_id
1 'polypeptide(L)'
;MNRIVRSAVCATAVTGLALGLGACATTVDEVDKAVNETYEVTYEVTGKSVESIEYAGGEGTAMNPKMESAKKPTLPWKKTVTLRGIMPPAVSPISIDGSADLTCKVIYKGETIKEAKGEKAMVAGCVAASPIAK
;
A
#
# COMPACT_ATOMS: atom_id res chain seq x y z
N MET A 1 -42.89 9.24 10.13
CA MET A 1 -41.56 8.68 9.95
C MET A 1 -41.12 7.96 11.20
N ASN A 2 -41.37 6.67 11.27
CA ASN A 2 -41.10 5.88 12.47
C ASN A 2 -39.74 5.22 12.33
N ARG A 3 -38.79 5.75 13.06
CA ARG A 3 -37.51 5.08 13.28
C ARG A 3 -37.71 4.04 14.37
N ILE A 4 -37.84 2.81 14.00
CA ILE A 4 -37.86 1.71 14.95
C ILE A 4 -36.40 1.45 15.34
N VAL A 5 -36.03 2.01 16.48
CA VAL A 5 -34.82 1.61 17.19
C VAL A 5 -35.12 0.24 17.80
N ARG A 6 -34.63 -0.80 17.17
CA ARG A 6 -34.60 -2.11 17.77
C ARG A 6 -33.43 -2.21 18.73
N SER A 7 -33.67 -1.79 19.93
CA SER A 7 -32.81 -2.16 21.06
C SER A 7 -32.91 -3.66 21.25
N ALA A 8 -31.88 -4.36 20.83
CA ALA A 8 -31.74 -5.76 21.21
C ALA A 8 -31.32 -5.80 22.68
N VAL A 9 -32.29 -6.03 23.52
CA VAL A 9 -32.08 -6.35 24.92
C VAL A 9 -31.45 -7.75 24.93
N CYS A 10 -30.16 -7.82 25.23
CA CYS A 10 -29.50 -9.07 25.58
C CYS A 10 -30.04 -9.51 26.93
N ALA A 11 -31.04 -10.38 26.90
CA ALA A 11 -31.46 -11.10 28.10
C ALA A 11 -30.35 -12.03 28.53
N THR A 12 -29.82 -11.80 29.72
CA THR A 12 -28.88 -12.66 30.41
C THR A 12 -29.55 -13.99 30.74
N ALA A 13 -29.30 -15.01 29.93
CA ALA A 13 -29.53 -16.39 30.33
C ALA A 13 -28.18 -17.02 30.60
N VAL A 14 -27.87 -17.17 31.83
CA VAL A 14 -26.75 -17.98 32.32
C VAL A 14 -27.10 -19.43 32.09
N THR A 15 -26.55 -20.03 31.03
CA THR A 15 -26.28 -21.47 30.94
C THR A 15 -25.60 -21.76 29.59
N GLY A 16 -24.42 -22.33 29.61
CA GLY A 16 -23.87 -23.03 28.47
C GLY A 16 -22.73 -22.32 27.77
N LEU A 17 -21.55 -22.80 28.03
CA LEU A 17 -20.26 -22.64 27.40
C LEU A 17 -20.33 -23.02 25.89
N ALA A 18 -20.94 -22.24 25.04
CA ALA A 18 -20.97 -22.52 23.60
C ALA A 18 -21.18 -21.31 22.69
N LEU A 19 -20.90 -20.08 23.13
CA LEU A 19 -21.18 -18.87 22.34
C LEU A 19 -19.92 -18.07 21.96
N GLY A 20 -18.77 -18.73 21.90
CA GLY A 20 -17.51 -18.06 21.52
C GLY A 20 -17.10 -18.15 20.05
N LEU A 21 -17.80 -18.88 19.19
CA LEU A 21 -17.30 -19.18 17.84
C LEU A 21 -17.97 -18.41 16.70
N GLY A 22 -19.06 -17.70 16.96
CA GLY A 22 -19.79 -16.98 15.91
C GLY A 22 -19.27 -15.57 15.60
N ALA A 23 -18.59 -14.93 16.54
CA ALA A 23 -18.10 -13.56 16.35
C ALA A 23 -16.71 -13.49 15.68
N CYS A 24 -15.96 -14.60 15.67
CA CYS A 24 -14.63 -14.65 15.05
C CYS A 24 -14.67 -14.91 13.54
N ALA A 25 -15.76 -15.44 13.00
CA ALA A 25 -15.84 -15.78 11.58
C ALA A 25 -15.90 -14.54 10.69
N THR A 26 -16.61 -13.50 11.10
CA THR A 26 -16.71 -12.24 10.34
C THR A 26 -15.42 -11.45 10.31
N THR A 27 -14.63 -11.51 11.37
CA THR A 27 -13.31 -10.83 11.41
C THR A 27 -12.24 -11.55 10.58
N VAL A 28 -12.34 -12.87 10.45
CA VAL A 28 -11.39 -13.65 9.63
C VAL A 28 -11.61 -13.38 8.15
N ASP A 29 -12.85 -13.31 7.69
CA ASP A 29 -13.18 -13.01 6.30
C ASP A 29 -12.76 -11.59 5.89
N GLU A 30 -12.90 -10.60 6.77
CA GLU A 30 -12.44 -9.23 6.53
C GLU A 30 -10.90 -9.15 6.48
N VAL A 31 -10.21 -9.87 7.35
CA VAL A 31 -8.75 -9.92 7.36
C VAL A 31 -8.22 -10.66 6.12
N ASP A 32 -8.83 -11.77 5.74
CA ASP A 32 -8.48 -12.51 4.54
C ASP A 32 -8.67 -11.66 3.27
N LYS A 33 -9.75 -10.91 3.21
CA LYS A 33 -10.02 -9.98 2.12
C LYS A 33 -9.00 -8.84 2.07
N ALA A 34 -8.69 -8.24 3.21
CA ALA A 34 -7.69 -7.18 3.30
C ALA A 34 -6.26 -7.65 2.95
N VAL A 35 -5.94 -8.93 3.18
CA VAL A 35 -4.62 -9.50 2.87
C VAL A 35 -4.51 -9.98 1.43
N ASN A 36 -5.61 -10.46 0.84
CA ASN A 36 -5.61 -11.08 -0.49
C ASN A 36 -6.12 -10.17 -1.61
N GLU A 37 -6.80 -9.07 -1.28
CA GLU A 37 -7.22 -8.07 -2.27
C GLU A 37 -6.00 -7.47 -2.96
N THR A 38 -6.06 -7.33 -4.28
CA THR A 38 -4.98 -6.73 -5.06
C THR A 38 -5.35 -5.35 -5.55
N TYR A 39 -4.35 -4.50 -5.73
CA TYR A 39 -4.51 -3.18 -6.29
C TYR A 39 -3.32 -2.82 -7.19
N GLU A 40 -3.57 -2.00 -8.19
CA GLU A 40 -2.53 -1.52 -9.09
C GLU A 40 -2.10 -0.11 -8.73
N VAL A 41 -0.80 0.11 -8.74
CA VAL A 41 -0.21 1.45 -8.63
C VAL A 41 0.76 1.68 -9.77
N THR A 42 0.91 2.93 -10.16
CA THR A 42 1.94 3.36 -11.10
C THR A 42 2.97 4.17 -10.36
N TYR A 43 4.22 3.75 -10.47
CA TYR A 43 5.37 4.53 -10.04
C TYR A 43 5.84 5.43 -11.17
N GLU A 44 6.21 6.66 -10.86
CA GLU A 44 6.81 7.59 -11.79
C GLU A 44 8.07 8.20 -11.15
N VAL A 45 9.15 8.22 -11.89
CA VAL A 45 10.40 8.91 -11.51
C VAL A 45 10.80 9.83 -12.64
N THR A 46 11.01 11.09 -12.32
CA THR A 46 11.45 12.14 -13.25
C THR A 46 12.70 12.83 -12.72
N GLY A 47 13.46 13.43 -13.60
CA GLY A 47 14.70 14.14 -13.26
C GLY A 47 15.73 14.04 -14.37
N LYS A 48 16.98 14.34 -14.04
CA LYS A 48 18.06 14.36 -15.03
C LYS A 48 18.79 13.03 -15.16
N SER A 49 19.17 12.43 -14.03
CA SER A 49 19.88 11.16 -14.04
C SER A 49 19.60 10.36 -12.77
N VAL A 50 19.56 9.06 -12.91
CA VAL A 50 19.39 8.11 -11.83
C VAL A 50 20.23 6.86 -12.13
N GLU A 51 20.92 6.35 -11.13
CA GLU A 51 21.71 5.11 -11.24
C GLU A 51 20.80 3.89 -11.26
N SER A 52 19.86 3.85 -10.34
CA SER A 52 18.86 2.79 -10.27
C SER A 52 17.58 3.29 -9.62
N ILE A 53 16.50 2.56 -9.86
CA ILE A 53 15.22 2.77 -9.19
C ILE A 53 14.86 1.46 -8.52
N GLU A 54 14.73 1.49 -7.20
CA GLU A 54 14.20 0.36 -6.42
C GLU A 54 12.72 0.57 -6.17
N TYR A 55 11.92 -0.48 -6.32
CA TYR A 55 10.48 -0.39 -6.14
C TYR A 55 9.88 -1.72 -5.67
N ALA A 56 8.76 -1.63 -4.96
CA ALA A 56 7.99 -2.80 -4.58
C ALA A 56 7.24 -3.34 -5.80
N GLY A 57 7.63 -4.53 -6.28
CA GLY A 57 7.09 -5.14 -7.50
C GLY A 57 5.84 -5.98 -7.29
N GLY A 58 5.40 -6.19 -6.05
CA GLY A 58 4.22 -6.97 -5.69
C GLY A 58 4.50 -8.37 -5.18
N GLU A 59 5.73 -8.83 -5.24
CA GLU A 59 6.15 -10.09 -4.63
C GLU A 59 6.54 -9.90 -3.15
N GLY A 60 6.51 -10.98 -2.40
CA GLY A 60 6.77 -10.99 -0.96
C GLY A 60 5.51 -10.78 -0.13
N THR A 61 5.66 -10.23 1.05
CA THR A 61 4.58 -9.93 1.99
C THR A 61 4.62 -8.48 2.41
N ALA A 62 3.55 -7.99 3.05
CA ALA A 62 3.51 -6.63 3.58
C ALA A 62 4.63 -6.34 4.59
N MET A 63 5.06 -7.36 5.35
CA MET A 63 6.14 -7.25 6.33
C MET A 63 7.52 -7.45 5.72
N ASN A 64 7.61 -8.10 4.57
CA ASN A 64 8.85 -8.36 3.85
C ASN A 64 8.59 -8.26 2.33
N PRO A 65 8.36 -7.05 1.82
CA PRO A 65 8.15 -6.85 0.40
C PRO A 65 9.43 -7.13 -0.38
N LYS A 66 9.30 -7.83 -1.50
CA LYS A 66 10.42 -8.05 -2.40
C LYS A 66 10.60 -6.81 -3.27
N MET A 67 11.76 -6.19 -3.16
CA MET A 67 12.12 -5.04 -3.97
C MET A 67 12.70 -5.47 -5.31
N GLU A 68 12.25 -4.83 -6.36
CA GLU A 68 12.82 -4.95 -7.70
C GLU A 68 13.70 -3.72 -8.01
N SER A 69 14.64 -3.88 -8.91
CA SER A 69 15.57 -2.80 -9.29
C SER A 69 15.60 -2.62 -10.80
N ALA A 70 15.38 -1.38 -11.25
CA ALA A 70 15.63 -0.94 -12.62
C ALA A 70 16.98 -0.21 -12.66
N LYS A 71 17.96 -0.82 -13.32
CA LYS A 71 19.33 -0.26 -13.46
C LYS A 71 19.40 0.67 -14.65
N LYS A 72 19.98 1.86 -14.45
CA LYS A 72 20.18 2.89 -15.49
C LYS A 72 18.92 3.12 -16.34
N PRO A 73 17.74 3.34 -15.73
CA PRO A 73 16.52 3.52 -16.49
C PRO A 73 16.54 4.86 -17.23
N THR A 74 15.84 4.92 -18.36
CA THR A 74 15.60 6.18 -19.06
C THR A 74 14.54 7.00 -18.35
N LEU A 75 14.80 8.26 -18.07
CA LEU A 75 13.85 9.19 -17.47
C LEU A 75 13.09 9.99 -18.56
N PRO A 76 11.81 10.28 -18.38
CA PRO A 76 10.94 9.86 -17.27
C PRO A 76 10.68 8.35 -17.29
N TRP A 77 10.71 7.73 -16.11
CA TRP A 77 10.45 6.31 -15.94
C TRP A 77 9.09 6.08 -15.28
N LYS A 78 8.34 5.12 -15.81
CA LYS A 78 7.04 4.70 -15.27
C LYS A 78 6.97 3.18 -15.20
N LYS A 79 6.38 2.68 -14.13
CA LYS A 79 6.11 1.25 -13.96
C LYS A 79 4.79 1.06 -13.23
N THR A 80 3.90 0.27 -13.82
CA THR A 80 2.69 -0.17 -13.16
C THR A 80 2.92 -1.55 -12.57
N VAL A 81 2.56 -1.73 -11.31
CA VAL A 81 2.68 -2.98 -10.57
C VAL A 81 1.39 -3.31 -9.86
N THR A 82 1.17 -4.59 -9.62
CA THR A 82 0.04 -5.09 -8.82
C THR A 82 0.56 -5.49 -7.46
N LEU A 83 0.04 -4.85 -6.42
CA LEU A 83 0.37 -5.12 -5.02
C LEU A 83 -0.78 -5.86 -4.35
N ARG A 84 -0.49 -6.52 -3.23
CA ARG A 84 -1.46 -7.34 -2.51
C ARG A 84 -1.71 -6.80 -1.11
N GLY A 85 -2.98 -6.69 -0.77
CA GLY A 85 -3.44 -6.40 0.58
C GLY A 85 -2.88 -5.10 1.14
N ILE A 86 -2.33 -5.18 2.32
CA ILE A 86 -1.75 -4.04 3.05
C ILE A 86 -0.31 -3.71 2.64
N MET A 87 0.23 -4.37 1.59
CA MET A 87 1.58 -4.10 1.11
C MET A 87 1.71 -2.61 0.72
N PRO A 88 2.65 -1.86 1.29
CA PRO A 88 2.81 -0.46 0.96
C PRO A 88 3.48 -0.29 -0.42
N PRO A 89 2.94 0.55 -1.30
CA PRO A 89 3.65 0.92 -2.52
C PRO A 89 4.87 1.77 -2.18
N ALA A 90 6.00 1.41 -2.77
CA ALA A 90 7.27 2.08 -2.52
C ALA A 90 8.12 2.18 -3.78
N VAL A 91 8.70 3.34 -4.03
CA VAL A 91 9.67 3.58 -5.09
C VAL A 91 10.75 4.52 -4.59
N SER A 92 12.00 4.17 -4.82
CA SER A 92 13.16 4.94 -4.36
C SER A 92 14.18 5.09 -5.50
N PRO A 93 14.33 6.29 -6.06
CA PRO A 93 15.41 6.57 -6.99
C PRO A 93 16.75 6.68 -6.26
N ILE A 94 17.79 6.10 -6.83
CA ILE A 94 19.14 6.14 -6.30
C ILE A 94 20.02 6.89 -7.30
N SER A 95 20.67 7.96 -6.85
CA SER A 95 21.61 8.73 -7.64
C SER A 95 22.91 8.94 -6.87
N ILE A 96 24.02 8.77 -7.55
CA ILE A 96 25.36 9.00 -6.97
C ILE A 96 25.69 10.49 -6.96
N ASP A 97 25.16 11.24 -7.92
CA ASP A 97 25.51 12.65 -8.12
C ASP A 97 24.80 13.63 -7.18
N GLY A 98 24.01 13.13 -6.22
CA GLY A 98 23.26 13.97 -5.29
C GLY A 98 22.31 14.95 -5.99
N SER A 99 21.85 14.62 -7.18
CA SER A 99 21.02 15.47 -8.02
C SER A 99 19.69 15.80 -7.33
N ALA A 100 19.51 17.06 -6.99
CA ALA A 100 18.33 17.56 -6.30
C ALA A 100 17.06 17.59 -7.19
N ASP A 101 17.20 17.26 -8.48
CA ASP A 101 16.12 17.39 -9.47
C ASP A 101 15.25 16.12 -9.61
N LEU A 102 15.53 15.06 -8.84
CA LEU A 102 14.73 13.84 -8.87
C LEU A 102 13.38 14.04 -8.20
N THR A 103 12.34 13.55 -8.84
CA THR A 103 10.99 13.49 -8.27
C THR A 103 10.46 12.08 -8.40
N CYS A 104 9.96 11.52 -7.32
CA CYS A 104 9.22 10.26 -7.37
C CYS A 104 7.73 10.48 -7.05
N LYS A 105 6.88 9.65 -7.63
CA LYS A 105 5.44 9.64 -7.37
C LYS A 105 4.92 8.22 -7.27
N VAL A 106 3.93 8.04 -6.43
CA VAL A 106 3.07 6.86 -6.39
C VAL A 106 1.67 7.30 -6.80
N ILE A 107 1.13 6.68 -7.83
CA ILE A 107 -0.15 7.03 -8.45
C ILE A 107 -1.11 5.85 -8.29
N TYR A 108 -2.28 6.09 -7.73
CA TYR A 108 -3.36 5.11 -7.59
C TYR A 108 -4.62 5.64 -8.24
N LYS A 109 -5.22 4.87 -9.16
CA LYS A 109 -6.43 5.27 -9.92
C LYS A 109 -6.34 6.67 -10.56
N GLY A 110 -5.13 7.01 -11.07
CA GLY A 110 -4.88 8.31 -11.69
C GLY A 110 -4.59 9.46 -10.74
N GLU A 111 -4.66 9.23 -9.44
CA GLU A 111 -4.38 10.22 -8.40
C GLU A 111 -3.02 9.99 -7.76
N THR A 112 -2.23 11.05 -7.56
CA THR A 112 -0.96 10.98 -6.87
C THR A 112 -1.20 10.87 -5.36
N ILE A 113 -0.92 9.70 -4.79
CA ILE A 113 -1.08 9.43 -3.36
C ILE A 113 0.20 9.71 -2.55
N LYS A 114 1.34 9.80 -3.22
CA LYS A 114 2.62 10.18 -2.62
C LYS A 114 3.52 10.84 -3.66
N GLU A 115 4.18 11.91 -3.26
CA GLU A 115 5.21 12.59 -4.05
C GLU A 115 6.36 13.03 -3.13
N ALA A 116 7.58 12.91 -3.61
CA ALA A 116 8.77 13.48 -2.97
C ALA A 116 9.70 14.04 -4.04
N LYS A 117 10.40 15.12 -3.70
CA LYS A 117 11.30 15.85 -4.59
C LYS A 117 12.67 16.05 -3.97
N GLY A 118 13.68 16.10 -4.82
CA GLY A 118 15.05 16.40 -4.44
C GLY A 118 15.62 15.37 -3.46
N GLU A 119 16.26 15.87 -2.43
CA GLU A 119 16.89 15.05 -1.40
C GLU A 119 15.90 14.08 -0.72
N LYS A 120 14.66 14.50 -0.50
CA LYS A 120 13.63 13.64 0.09
C LYS A 120 13.28 12.44 -0.78
N ALA A 121 13.31 12.61 -2.11
CA ALA A 121 13.10 11.52 -3.03
C ALA A 121 14.23 10.47 -2.96
N MET A 122 15.47 10.91 -2.75
CA MET A 122 16.64 10.03 -2.65
C MET A 122 16.79 9.36 -1.29
N VAL A 123 16.55 10.10 -0.22
CA VAL A 123 16.78 9.60 1.16
C VAL A 123 15.61 8.75 1.66
N ALA A 124 14.40 9.19 1.44
CA ALA A 124 13.19 8.55 1.94
C ALA A 124 12.41 7.78 0.86
N GLY A 125 12.65 8.09 -0.41
CA GLY A 125 11.83 7.59 -1.50
C GLY A 125 10.38 8.07 -1.42
N CYS A 126 9.53 7.47 -2.24
CA CYS A 126 8.10 7.64 -2.19
C CYS A 126 7.45 6.36 -1.65
N VAL A 127 7.10 6.37 -0.38
CA VAL A 127 6.40 5.26 0.29
C VAL A 127 5.03 5.77 0.73
N ALA A 128 3.98 5.09 0.31
CA ALA A 128 2.60 5.38 0.71
C ALA A 128 2.02 4.21 1.53
N ALA A 129 1.00 4.50 2.31
CA ALA A 129 0.18 3.43 2.86
C ALA A 129 -0.60 2.73 1.74
N SER A 130 -0.94 1.46 1.92
CA SER A 130 -1.81 0.76 0.98
C SER A 130 -3.15 1.52 0.85
N PRO A 131 -3.57 1.88 -0.36
CA PRO A 131 -4.82 2.64 -0.56
C PRO A 131 -6.08 1.83 -0.27
N ILE A 132 -5.94 0.51 -0.13
CA ILE A 132 -7.03 -0.40 0.22
C ILE A 132 -7.00 -0.84 1.69
N ALA A 133 -5.94 -0.49 2.44
CA ALA A 133 -5.91 -0.71 3.88
C ALA A 133 -6.85 0.28 4.57
N LYS A 134 -7.88 -0.24 5.21
CA LYS A 134 -8.86 0.53 5.99
C LYS A 134 -8.80 0.13 7.44
#